data_901772ca4f52068b4b494824efa1197a
#
_entry.id   901772ca4f52068b4b494824efa1197a
#
_cell.length_a   1.000
_cell.length_b   1.000
_cell.length_c   1.000
_cell.angle_alpha   90.00
_cell.angle_beta   90.00
_cell.angle_gamma   90.00
#
_symmetry.space_group_name_H-M   'P 1'
#
loop_
_entity.id
_entity.type
_entity.pdbx_description
1 polymer ?
#
loop_
_entity_poly.entity_id
_entity_poly.type
_entity_poly.pdbx_seq_one_letter_code
_entity_poly.pdbx_strand_id
1 'polypeptide(L)'
;MLLGAISLSPLTAWSQLPPPAEVVVLTSESIPSSESIPSPESIPSPEVAEPASVPTTRQIQVYKSVQQNGVVRYSDMMPEHGHYELLLFNDCYACDPASRVNWRTTGLFLYDYASTIKAAAKTYSVDPALIRALIHAESAFNPLAVSRKGAMGLTQLMPATARELGVGNALLAEQNIFGGVKYLAGLLKQYDGNVALATAAYNAGAGAVQKHGGIPPYAETRAYVARVQLLHQRYKEMLSARGL
;
A
#
# COMPACT_ATOMS: atom_id res chain seq x y z
N MET A 1 54.07 -9.15 25.16
CA MET A 1 52.66 -9.22 25.56
C MET A 1 52.06 -7.85 25.44
N LEU A 2 51.36 -7.53 24.37
CA LEU A 2 50.63 -6.29 24.18
C LEU A 2 49.26 -6.72 23.65
N LEU A 3 48.25 -6.62 24.53
CA LEU A 3 46.84 -6.83 24.24
C LEU A 3 46.30 -5.57 23.54
N GLY A 4 45.97 -5.70 22.26
CA GLY A 4 45.25 -4.67 21.50
C GLY A 4 43.78 -4.78 21.79
N ALA A 5 43.19 -3.71 22.36
CA ALA A 5 41.75 -3.57 22.57
C ALA A 5 41.06 -3.25 21.25
N ILE A 6 40.14 -4.12 20.82
CA ILE A 6 39.25 -3.87 19.69
C ILE A 6 38.08 -3.03 20.20
N SER A 7 38.04 -1.79 19.77
CA SER A 7 36.92 -0.86 20.02
C SER A 7 35.75 -1.24 19.12
N LEU A 8 34.65 -1.73 19.72
CA LEU A 8 33.34 -1.91 19.06
C LEU A 8 32.61 -0.57 19.07
N SER A 9 32.53 0.06 17.91
CA SER A 9 31.65 1.22 17.71
C SER A 9 30.19 0.78 17.69
N PRO A 10 29.27 1.48 18.34
CA PRO A 10 27.85 1.14 18.31
C PRO A 10 27.23 1.48 16.97
N LEU A 11 26.47 0.52 16.41
CA LEU A 11 25.59 0.65 15.26
C LEU A 11 24.44 1.63 15.59
N THR A 12 24.60 2.89 15.21
CA THR A 12 23.52 3.89 15.17
C THR A 12 23.11 4.13 13.73
N ALA A 13 22.21 3.30 13.21
CA ALA A 13 21.59 3.53 11.90
C ALA A 13 20.16 2.97 11.84
N TRP A 14 19.34 3.28 12.86
CA TRP A 14 17.91 2.87 12.88
C TRP A 14 16.92 4.04 12.95
N SER A 15 17.32 5.25 12.62
CA SER A 15 16.51 6.46 12.89
C SER A 15 15.97 7.18 11.66
N GLN A 16 15.74 6.49 10.52
CA GLN A 16 15.16 7.13 9.32
C GLN A 16 14.09 6.31 8.59
N LEU A 17 13.33 5.50 9.30
CA LEU A 17 12.03 5.05 8.79
C LEU A 17 10.97 6.06 9.25
N PRO A 18 10.11 6.56 8.35
CA PRO A 18 8.96 7.33 8.78
C PRO A 18 8.12 6.45 9.72
N PRO A 19 7.53 7.02 10.77
CA PRO A 19 6.70 6.26 11.69
C PRO A 19 5.54 5.60 10.92
N PRO A 20 5.05 4.43 11.37
CA PRO A 20 3.87 3.82 10.80
C PRO A 20 2.72 4.83 10.86
N ALA A 21 1.87 4.85 9.82
CA ALA A 21 0.74 5.76 9.73
C ALA A 21 -0.08 5.71 11.03
N GLU A 22 -0.17 6.85 11.71
CA GLU A 22 -0.96 7.00 12.91
C GLU A 22 -2.44 6.95 12.50
N VAL A 23 -3.14 5.90 12.92
CA VAL A 23 -4.58 5.78 12.73
C VAL A 23 -5.25 6.58 13.84
N VAL A 24 -5.75 7.76 13.52
CA VAL A 24 -6.57 8.53 14.45
C VAL A 24 -8.02 8.05 14.32
N VAL A 25 -8.49 7.38 15.36
CA VAL A 25 -9.89 6.93 15.45
C VAL A 25 -10.69 8.04 16.13
N LEU A 26 -11.56 8.71 15.36
CA LEU A 26 -12.55 9.64 15.89
C LEU A 26 -13.94 8.98 15.85
N THR A 27 -14.60 8.91 17.00
CA THR A 27 -15.99 8.43 17.08
C THR A 27 -16.96 9.62 16.98
N SER A 28 -18.19 9.39 16.50
CA SER A 28 -19.21 10.42 16.35
C SER A 28 -19.61 11.16 17.64
N GLU A 29 -19.20 10.62 18.80
CA GLU A 29 -19.42 11.25 20.11
C GLU A 29 -18.40 12.35 20.42
N SER A 30 -17.32 12.46 19.67
CA SER A 30 -16.20 13.38 19.92
C SER A 30 -16.25 14.68 19.11
N ILE A 31 -17.30 14.91 18.32
CA ILE A 31 -17.43 16.11 17.50
C ILE A 31 -18.25 17.16 18.30
N PRO A 32 -17.64 18.28 18.73
CA PRO A 32 -18.38 19.34 19.38
C PRO A 32 -19.37 19.99 18.40
N SER A 33 -20.60 20.21 18.86
CA SER A 33 -21.62 20.95 18.13
C SER A 33 -21.12 22.36 17.78
N SER A 34 -21.39 22.80 16.57
CA SER A 34 -21.01 24.11 16.04
C SER A 34 -21.49 25.26 16.90
N GLU A 35 -20.61 25.84 17.69
CA GLU A 35 -20.81 27.18 18.24
C GLU A 35 -20.29 28.21 17.22
N SER A 36 -21.13 29.25 17.02
CA SER A 36 -20.96 30.35 16.09
C SER A 36 -19.68 31.14 16.32
N ILE A 37 -18.85 31.25 15.27
CA ILE A 37 -17.62 32.06 15.24
C ILE A 37 -18.00 33.53 15.01
N PRO A 38 -17.58 34.50 15.86
CA PRO A 38 -17.75 35.93 15.58
C PRO A 38 -16.78 36.39 14.48
N SER A 39 -17.21 37.30 13.63
CA SER A 39 -16.44 37.92 12.54
C SER A 39 -15.20 38.64 13.03
N PRO A 40 -14.04 38.53 12.35
CA PRO A 40 -12.85 39.26 12.71
C PRO A 40 -12.85 40.69 12.13
N GLU A 41 -12.63 41.66 13.02
CA GLU A 41 -12.25 43.02 12.66
C GLU A 41 -10.81 43.07 12.10
N SER A 42 -10.61 43.97 11.16
CA SER A 42 -9.41 44.20 10.36
C SER A 42 -8.17 44.59 11.16
N ILE A 43 -7.08 43.83 11.00
CA ILE A 43 -5.72 44.19 11.42
C ILE A 43 -4.80 44.24 10.18
N PRO A 44 -3.94 45.28 10.02
CA PRO A 44 -3.09 45.42 8.83
C PRO A 44 -1.92 44.42 8.81
N SER A 45 -1.66 43.90 7.63
CA SER A 45 -0.59 42.92 7.33
C SER A 45 0.82 43.44 7.61
N PRO A 46 1.69 42.62 8.22
CA PRO A 46 3.12 42.66 7.95
C PRO A 46 3.47 41.72 6.79
N GLU A 47 4.25 42.21 5.89
CA GLU A 47 4.87 41.49 4.77
C GLU A 47 5.78 40.36 5.36
N VAL A 48 5.38 39.11 5.18
CA VAL A 48 6.14 37.93 5.64
C VAL A 48 6.47 37.10 4.41
N ALA A 49 7.79 36.89 4.23
CA ALA A 49 8.38 36.02 3.23
C ALA A 49 7.64 34.67 3.16
N GLU A 50 7.36 34.19 1.93
CA GLU A 50 6.73 32.89 1.67
C GLU A 50 7.54 31.78 2.34
N PRO A 51 6.95 31.00 3.26
CA PRO A 51 7.58 29.76 3.72
C PRO A 51 7.52 28.73 2.59
N ALA A 52 8.67 28.11 2.31
CA ALA A 52 8.78 26.99 1.40
C ALA A 52 7.64 26.00 1.64
N SER A 53 6.89 25.68 0.57
CA SER A 53 5.73 24.80 0.61
C SER A 53 6.10 23.44 1.19
N VAL A 54 5.68 23.19 2.43
CA VAL A 54 5.67 21.86 3.03
C VAL A 54 4.74 21.01 2.16
N PRO A 55 5.15 19.85 1.65
CA PRO A 55 4.27 19.00 0.86
C PRO A 55 3.09 18.59 1.75
N THR A 56 1.91 19.10 1.44
CA THR A 56 0.67 18.77 2.14
C THR A 56 0.37 17.30 1.85
N THR A 57 0.66 16.43 2.79
CA THR A 57 0.28 15.01 2.74
C THR A 57 -1.24 14.96 2.69
N ARG A 58 -1.80 14.62 1.54
CA ARG A 58 -3.24 14.53 1.35
C ARG A 58 -3.75 13.29 2.08
N GLN A 59 -4.45 13.49 3.18
CA GLN A 59 -5.10 12.40 3.91
C GLN A 59 -6.35 11.95 3.17
N ILE A 60 -6.48 10.63 3.00
CA ILE A 60 -7.70 10.00 2.47
C ILE A 60 -8.57 9.66 3.68
N GLN A 61 -9.82 10.12 3.65
CA GLN A 61 -10.82 9.83 4.67
C GLN A 61 -11.68 8.65 4.22
N VAL A 62 -11.80 7.64 5.09
CA VAL A 62 -12.66 6.48 4.86
C VAL A 62 -13.55 6.30 6.09
N TYR A 63 -14.85 6.28 5.87
CA TYR A 63 -15.85 6.06 6.91
C TYR A 63 -16.19 4.56 6.98
N LYS A 64 -15.94 3.95 8.13
CA LYS A 64 -16.31 2.57 8.44
C LYS A 64 -17.59 2.58 9.26
N SER A 65 -18.64 1.95 8.79
CA SER A 65 -19.91 1.80 9.50
C SER A 65 -20.34 0.33 9.52
N VAL A 66 -21.10 -0.03 10.55
CA VAL A 66 -21.74 -1.35 10.66
C VAL A 66 -23.22 -1.17 10.36
N GLN A 67 -23.69 -1.84 9.32
CA GLN A 67 -25.10 -1.84 8.96
C GLN A 67 -25.93 -2.65 9.96
N GLN A 68 -27.25 -2.47 10.00
CA GLN A 68 -28.15 -3.18 10.91
C GLN A 68 -28.10 -4.71 10.75
N ASN A 69 -27.71 -5.21 9.58
CA ASN A 69 -27.51 -6.63 9.30
C ASN A 69 -26.11 -7.14 9.70
N GLY A 70 -25.30 -6.34 10.40
CA GLY A 70 -23.94 -6.69 10.83
C GLY A 70 -22.86 -6.54 9.74
N VAL A 71 -23.21 -6.13 8.52
CA VAL A 71 -22.25 -5.93 7.45
C VAL A 71 -21.44 -4.66 7.69
N VAL A 72 -20.12 -4.78 7.66
CA VAL A 72 -19.19 -3.63 7.73
C VAL A 72 -19.12 -2.97 6.35
N ARG A 73 -19.41 -1.68 6.30
CA ARG A 73 -19.33 -0.85 5.10
C ARG A 73 -18.17 0.14 5.24
N TYR A 74 -17.36 0.24 4.21
CA TYR A 74 -16.37 1.30 4.03
C TYR A 74 -16.80 2.23 2.91
N SER A 75 -16.72 3.55 3.12
CA SER A 75 -17.14 4.58 2.17
C SER A 75 -16.22 5.78 2.25
N ASP A 76 -15.98 6.45 1.14
CA ASP A 76 -15.37 7.77 1.05
C ASP A 76 -16.34 8.91 1.38
N MET A 77 -17.64 8.60 1.47
CA MET A 77 -18.69 9.52 1.86
C MET A 77 -19.11 9.27 3.30
N MET A 78 -19.28 10.36 4.06
CA MET A 78 -19.79 10.30 5.42
C MET A 78 -21.20 9.71 5.44
N PRO A 79 -21.48 8.69 6.28
CA PRO A 79 -22.83 8.17 6.43
C PRO A 79 -23.79 9.26 6.96
N GLU A 80 -24.96 9.39 6.35
CA GLU A 80 -25.97 10.36 6.80
C GLU A 80 -26.55 10.02 8.18
N HIS A 81 -26.54 8.74 8.56
CA HIS A 81 -27.10 8.25 9.83
C HIS A 81 -26.29 7.08 10.39
N GLY A 82 -26.29 6.93 11.73
CA GLY A 82 -25.66 5.81 12.45
C GLY A 82 -24.25 6.10 12.93
N HIS A 83 -23.71 5.17 13.71
CA HIS A 83 -22.34 5.26 14.20
C HIS A 83 -21.33 4.92 13.10
N TYR A 84 -20.27 5.69 13.02
CA TYR A 84 -19.16 5.43 12.10
C TYR A 84 -17.82 5.67 12.79
N GLU A 85 -16.82 5.02 12.27
CA GLU A 85 -15.40 5.20 12.61
C GLU A 85 -14.72 5.90 11.42
N LEU A 86 -14.14 7.08 11.65
CA LEU A 86 -13.36 7.78 10.62
C LEU A 86 -11.93 7.25 10.62
N LEU A 87 -11.55 6.66 9.51
CA LEU A 87 -10.19 6.17 9.27
C LEU A 87 -9.46 7.18 8.38
N LEU A 88 -8.33 7.70 8.86
CA LEU A 88 -7.47 8.61 8.12
C LEU A 88 -6.26 7.85 7.59
N PHE A 89 -6.07 7.90 6.28
CA PHE A 89 -4.94 7.25 5.61
C PHE A 89 -4.03 8.30 4.99
N ASN A 90 -2.74 8.14 5.18
CA ASN A 90 -1.76 8.90 4.43
C ASN A 90 -1.63 8.36 3.00
N ASP A 91 -1.35 9.23 2.03
CA ASP A 91 -1.13 8.83 0.65
C ASP A 91 -0.12 7.67 0.56
N CYS A 92 -0.50 6.61 -0.15
CA CYS A 92 0.39 5.49 -0.42
C CYS A 92 1.46 5.95 -1.42
N TYR A 93 2.68 6.21 -0.95
CA TYR A 93 3.78 6.60 -1.83
C TYR A 93 4.14 5.52 -2.88
N ALA A 94 3.86 4.27 -2.57
CA ALA A 94 4.04 3.16 -3.51
C ALA A 94 2.96 3.16 -4.61
N CYS A 95 1.77 3.69 -4.29
CA CYS A 95 0.66 3.81 -5.23
C CYS A 95 0.77 5.06 -6.13
N ASP A 96 1.71 5.97 -5.86
CA ASP A 96 1.89 7.20 -6.64
C ASP A 96 2.80 6.94 -7.85
N PRO A 97 2.29 7.11 -9.09
CA PRO A 97 3.12 7.00 -10.30
C PRO A 97 4.27 8.01 -10.34
N ALA A 98 4.10 9.16 -9.68
CA ALA A 98 5.12 10.21 -9.57
C ALA A 98 6.07 10.02 -8.38
N SER A 99 5.99 8.91 -7.66
CA SER A 99 6.82 8.61 -6.50
C SER A 99 8.31 8.71 -6.83
N ARG A 100 9.03 9.52 -6.05
CA ARG A 100 10.49 9.68 -6.15
C ARG A 100 11.28 8.64 -5.36
N VAL A 101 10.63 7.57 -4.91
CA VAL A 101 11.29 6.49 -4.15
C VAL A 101 12.35 5.82 -5.01
N ASN A 102 13.57 5.71 -4.45
CA ASN A 102 14.61 4.92 -5.08
C ASN A 102 14.41 3.43 -4.79
N TRP A 103 13.73 2.74 -5.67
CA TRP A 103 13.40 1.31 -5.54
C TRP A 103 14.62 0.39 -5.52
N ARG A 104 15.81 0.88 -5.90
CA ARG A 104 17.08 0.12 -5.80
C ARG A 104 17.62 0.07 -4.38
N THR A 105 17.33 1.10 -3.57
CA THR A 105 17.90 1.26 -2.22
C THR A 105 16.86 1.23 -1.10
N THR A 106 15.55 1.29 -1.42
CA THR A 106 14.49 1.20 -0.40
C THR A 106 14.62 -0.06 0.45
N GLY A 107 14.28 0.01 1.73
CA GLY A 107 14.32 -1.13 2.65
C GLY A 107 13.40 -2.26 2.18
N LEU A 108 13.77 -3.53 2.45
CA LEU A 108 12.95 -4.68 2.12
C LEU A 108 12.23 -5.22 3.37
N PHE A 109 10.98 -5.60 3.22
CA PHE A 109 10.11 -6.17 4.26
C PHE A 109 10.23 -7.70 4.25
N LEU A 110 11.23 -8.26 4.93
CA LEU A 110 11.54 -9.68 4.85
C LEU A 110 10.67 -10.54 5.78
N TYR A 111 10.23 -9.98 6.89
CA TYR A 111 9.54 -10.71 7.95
C TYR A 111 8.05 -10.41 8.03
N ASP A 112 7.62 -9.26 7.47
CA ASP A 112 6.24 -8.83 7.46
C ASP A 112 5.37 -9.86 6.73
N TYR A 113 4.28 -10.28 7.39
CA TYR A 113 3.32 -11.29 6.90
C TYR A 113 3.97 -12.58 6.39
N ALA A 114 5.14 -12.98 6.93
CA ALA A 114 5.95 -14.08 6.42
C ALA A 114 5.19 -15.41 6.36
N SER A 115 4.43 -15.77 7.42
CA SER A 115 3.60 -16.98 7.48
C SER A 115 2.50 -16.97 6.43
N THR A 116 1.78 -15.87 6.31
CA THR A 116 0.66 -15.71 5.36
C THR A 116 1.17 -15.74 3.91
N ILE A 117 2.26 -15.04 3.62
CA ILE A 117 2.89 -15.07 2.29
C ILE A 117 3.36 -16.48 1.93
N LYS A 118 4.01 -17.18 2.87
CA LYS A 118 4.46 -18.58 2.67
C LYS A 118 3.27 -19.51 2.42
N ALA A 119 2.18 -19.36 3.15
CA ALA A 119 0.96 -20.15 2.97
C ALA A 119 0.33 -19.89 1.59
N ALA A 120 0.15 -18.62 1.21
CA ALA A 120 -0.39 -18.23 -0.08
C ALA A 120 0.50 -18.68 -1.25
N ALA A 121 1.83 -18.52 -1.13
CA ALA A 121 2.82 -19.01 -2.10
C ALA A 121 2.67 -20.50 -2.36
N LYS A 122 2.56 -21.30 -1.30
CA LYS A 122 2.35 -22.75 -1.38
C LYS A 122 1.00 -23.09 -2.02
N THR A 123 -0.08 -22.41 -1.60
CA THR A 123 -1.45 -22.69 -2.08
C THR A 123 -1.61 -22.45 -3.58
N TYR A 124 -1.00 -21.35 -4.08
CA TYR A 124 -1.17 -20.93 -5.47
C TYR A 124 0.06 -21.17 -6.34
N SER A 125 1.11 -21.80 -5.81
CA SER A 125 2.38 -22.09 -6.53
C SER A 125 3.03 -20.83 -7.12
N VAL A 126 3.04 -19.74 -6.34
CA VAL A 126 3.68 -18.46 -6.72
C VAL A 126 4.96 -18.26 -5.91
N ASP A 127 6.02 -17.77 -6.55
CA ASP A 127 7.29 -17.42 -5.90
C ASP A 127 7.05 -16.42 -4.75
N PRO A 128 7.41 -16.73 -3.48
CA PRO A 128 7.23 -15.82 -2.35
C PRO A 128 8.00 -14.50 -2.51
N ALA A 129 9.11 -14.49 -3.24
CA ALA A 129 9.82 -13.26 -3.58
C ALA A 129 9.00 -12.35 -4.51
N LEU A 130 8.27 -12.94 -5.46
CA LEU A 130 7.38 -12.20 -6.35
C LEU A 130 6.18 -11.65 -5.59
N ILE A 131 5.61 -12.42 -4.66
CA ILE A 131 4.51 -11.94 -3.80
C ILE A 131 4.96 -10.72 -2.98
N ARG A 132 6.14 -10.80 -2.36
CA ARG A 132 6.71 -9.65 -1.61
C ARG A 132 6.94 -8.44 -2.50
N ALA A 133 7.45 -8.65 -3.72
CA ALA A 133 7.67 -7.58 -4.68
C ALA A 133 6.36 -6.89 -5.08
N LEU A 134 5.30 -7.68 -5.30
CA LEU A 134 3.96 -7.18 -5.59
C LEU A 134 3.44 -6.32 -4.43
N ILE A 135 3.39 -6.87 -3.21
CA ILE A 135 2.89 -6.16 -2.03
C ILE A 135 3.68 -4.87 -1.80
N HIS A 136 5.01 -4.92 -1.96
CA HIS A 136 5.86 -3.74 -1.82
C HIS A 136 5.55 -2.67 -2.87
N ALA A 137 5.36 -3.07 -4.12
CA ALA A 137 5.04 -2.15 -5.22
C ALA A 137 3.64 -1.54 -5.08
N GLU A 138 2.68 -2.27 -4.49
CA GLU A 138 1.28 -1.86 -4.34
C GLU A 138 1.05 -0.96 -3.12
N SER A 139 1.60 -1.33 -1.97
CA SER A 139 1.25 -0.68 -0.70
C SER A 139 2.44 -0.36 0.20
N ALA A 140 3.66 -0.75 -0.18
CA ALA A 140 4.80 -0.77 0.74
C ALA A 140 4.48 -1.51 2.06
N PHE A 141 3.74 -2.61 1.96
CA PHE A 141 3.28 -3.42 3.11
C PHE A 141 2.31 -2.70 4.06
N ASN A 142 1.68 -1.61 3.65
CA ASN A 142 0.62 -0.97 4.43
C ASN A 142 -0.73 -1.72 4.22
N PRO A 143 -1.26 -2.42 5.26
CA PRO A 143 -2.51 -3.18 5.12
C PRO A 143 -3.74 -2.30 4.97
N LEU A 144 -3.64 -1.03 5.35
CA LEU A 144 -4.72 -0.06 5.30
C LEU A 144 -4.62 0.89 4.10
N ALA A 145 -3.73 0.59 3.13
CA ALA A 145 -3.57 1.43 1.95
C ALA A 145 -4.86 1.46 1.11
N VAL A 146 -5.29 2.66 0.75
CA VAL A 146 -6.41 2.90 -0.16
C VAL A 146 -5.96 3.85 -1.25
N SER A 147 -6.06 3.44 -2.52
CA SER A 147 -5.70 4.30 -3.65
C SER A 147 -6.80 5.28 -4.00
N ARG A 148 -6.47 6.34 -4.77
CA ARG A 148 -7.47 7.29 -5.30
C ARG A 148 -8.55 6.64 -6.16
N LYS A 149 -8.27 5.46 -6.75
CA LYS A 149 -9.21 4.67 -7.55
C LYS A 149 -10.02 3.68 -6.71
N GLY A 150 -9.79 3.62 -5.40
CA GLY A 150 -10.49 2.73 -4.47
C GLY A 150 -9.90 1.32 -4.38
N ALA A 151 -8.69 1.09 -4.86
CA ALA A 151 -7.98 -0.17 -4.60
C ALA A 151 -7.55 -0.24 -3.14
N MET A 152 -7.64 -1.41 -2.50
CA MET A 152 -7.53 -1.56 -1.04
C MET A 152 -6.52 -2.62 -0.62
N GLY A 153 -5.83 -2.32 0.49
CA GLY A 153 -4.99 -3.25 1.26
C GLY A 153 -3.63 -3.53 0.64
N LEU A 154 -2.97 -4.56 1.14
CA LEU A 154 -1.58 -4.92 0.83
C LEU A 154 -1.32 -5.13 -0.66
N THR A 155 -2.24 -5.77 -1.38
CA THR A 155 -2.13 -6.08 -2.81
C THR A 155 -3.00 -5.19 -3.69
N GLN A 156 -3.59 -4.12 -3.14
CA GLN A 156 -4.38 -3.12 -3.83
C GLN A 156 -5.49 -3.72 -4.70
N LEU A 157 -6.35 -4.55 -4.11
CA LEU A 157 -7.49 -5.12 -4.82
C LEU A 157 -8.58 -4.08 -5.05
N MET A 158 -9.03 -3.96 -6.29
CA MET A 158 -10.24 -3.21 -6.60
C MET A 158 -11.46 -3.92 -5.98
N PRO A 159 -12.49 -3.19 -5.51
CA PRO A 159 -13.67 -3.78 -4.85
C PRO A 159 -14.40 -4.83 -5.70
N ALA A 160 -14.48 -4.65 -7.01
CA ALA A 160 -15.06 -5.63 -7.91
C ALA A 160 -14.23 -6.93 -7.94
N THR A 161 -12.92 -6.80 -8.13
CA THR A 161 -11.97 -7.93 -8.15
C THR A 161 -11.96 -8.66 -6.80
N ALA A 162 -11.98 -7.93 -5.68
CA ALA A 162 -12.05 -8.52 -4.35
C ALA A 162 -13.30 -9.44 -4.21
N ARG A 163 -14.47 -8.97 -4.66
CA ARG A 163 -15.72 -9.77 -4.65
C ARG A 163 -15.61 -11.03 -5.51
N GLU A 164 -15.09 -10.91 -6.73
CA GLU A 164 -14.89 -12.03 -7.67
C GLU A 164 -13.95 -13.10 -7.09
N LEU A 165 -12.94 -12.67 -6.33
CA LEU A 165 -11.97 -13.55 -5.69
C LEU A 165 -12.49 -14.19 -4.38
N GLY A 166 -13.65 -13.72 -3.86
CA GLY A 166 -14.22 -14.17 -2.59
C GLY A 166 -13.60 -13.49 -1.36
N VAL A 167 -12.97 -12.32 -1.54
CA VAL A 167 -12.41 -11.51 -0.44
C VAL A 167 -13.53 -10.71 0.21
N GLY A 168 -13.90 -11.07 1.43
CA GLY A 168 -14.97 -10.41 2.19
C GLY A 168 -14.56 -9.03 2.73
N ASN A 169 -13.31 -8.89 3.14
CA ASN A 169 -12.74 -7.63 3.61
C ASN A 169 -11.30 -7.45 3.10
N ALA A 170 -11.12 -6.57 2.12
CA ALA A 170 -9.83 -6.30 1.51
C ALA A 170 -8.83 -5.55 2.42
N LEU A 171 -9.24 -5.05 3.59
CA LEU A 171 -8.36 -4.44 4.59
C LEU A 171 -7.86 -5.47 5.63
N LEU A 172 -8.39 -6.70 5.62
CA LEU A 172 -7.82 -7.78 6.41
C LEU A 172 -6.64 -8.40 5.66
N ALA A 173 -5.45 -8.27 6.25
CA ALA A 173 -4.18 -8.64 5.62
C ALA A 173 -4.18 -10.05 5.02
N GLU A 174 -4.66 -11.05 5.77
CA GLU A 174 -4.70 -12.43 5.31
C GLU A 174 -5.60 -12.61 4.09
N GLN A 175 -6.85 -12.10 4.16
CA GLN A 175 -7.79 -12.20 3.04
C GLN A 175 -7.26 -11.48 1.79
N ASN A 176 -6.66 -10.30 1.99
CA ASN A 176 -6.10 -9.50 0.91
C ASN A 176 -4.93 -10.19 0.23
N ILE A 177 -3.97 -10.74 1.01
CA ILE A 177 -2.82 -11.47 0.46
C ILE A 177 -3.30 -12.69 -0.33
N PHE A 178 -4.18 -13.53 0.25
CA PHE A 178 -4.69 -14.72 -0.46
C PHE A 178 -5.43 -14.35 -1.74
N GLY A 179 -6.28 -13.31 -1.71
CA GLY A 179 -6.99 -12.83 -2.90
C GLY A 179 -6.04 -12.31 -3.98
N GLY A 180 -5.10 -11.44 -3.62
CA GLY A 180 -4.14 -10.88 -4.56
C GLY A 180 -3.20 -11.92 -5.16
N VAL A 181 -2.74 -12.90 -4.36
CA VAL A 181 -1.91 -13.99 -4.85
C VAL A 181 -2.70 -14.94 -5.75
N LYS A 182 -3.97 -15.24 -5.44
CA LYS A 182 -4.88 -15.99 -6.32
C LYS A 182 -5.04 -15.29 -7.67
N TYR A 183 -5.24 -13.98 -7.67
CA TYR A 183 -5.35 -13.19 -8.90
C TYR A 183 -4.05 -13.23 -9.71
N LEU A 184 -2.90 -12.98 -9.05
CA LEU A 184 -1.59 -13.04 -9.69
C LEU A 184 -1.31 -14.43 -10.29
N ALA A 185 -1.65 -15.52 -9.58
CA ALA A 185 -1.49 -16.89 -10.07
C ALA A 185 -2.32 -17.14 -11.32
N GLY A 186 -3.57 -16.64 -11.37
CA GLY A 186 -4.42 -16.71 -12.56
C GLY A 186 -3.79 -16.01 -13.77
N LEU A 187 -3.22 -14.81 -13.54
CA LEU A 187 -2.52 -14.05 -14.58
C LEU A 187 -1.22 -14.74 -15.02
N LEU A 188 -0.44 -15.28 -14.09
CA LEU A 188 0.77 -16.06 -14.44
C LEU A 188 0.41 -17.27 -15.31
N LYS A 189 -0.68 -17.98 -14.98
CA LYS A 189 -1.16 -19.06 -15.81
C LYS A 189 -1.62 -18.57 -17.19
N GLN A 190 -2.33 -17.45 -17.28
CA GLN A 190 -2.82 -16.86 -18.53
C GLN A 190 -1.67 -16.44 -19.47
N TYR A 191 -0.53 -16.05 -18.91
CA TYR A 191 0.62 -15.56 -19.67
C TYR A 191 1.83 -16.54 -19.60
N ASP A 192 1.59 -17.84 -19.45
CA ASP A 192 2.61 -18.91 -19.49
C ASP A 192 3.81 -18.66 -18.58
N GLY A 193 3.57 -18.12 -17.39
CA GLY A 193 4.60 -17.79 -16.41
C GLY A 193 5.37 -16.49 -16.70
N ASN A 194 5.01 -15.74 -17.72
CA ASN A 194 5.65 -14.48 -18.04
C ASN A 194 5.31 -13.41 -16.98
N VAL A 195 6.22 -13.20 -16.02
CA VAL A 195 6.06 -12.26 -14.91
C VAL A 195 5.79 -10.84 -15.39
N ALA A 196 6.46 -10.39 -16.47
CA ALA A 196 6.28 -9.03 -16.98
C ALA A 196 4.86 -8.79 -17.53
N LEU A 197 4.32 -9.75 -18.28
CA LEU A 197 2.95 -9.66 -18.79
C LEU A 197 1.91 -9.83 -17.66
N ALA A 198 2.14 -10.76 -16.74
CA ALA A 198 1.25 -10.98 -15.60
C ALA A 198 1.18 -9.73 -14.69
N THR A 199 2.30 -9.09 -14.40
CA THR A 199 2.32 -7.86 -13.60
C THR A 199 1.76 -6.66 -14.36
N ALA A 200 1.97 -6.57 -15.68
CA ALA A 200 1.30 -5.57 -16.51
C ALA A 200 -0.23 -5.73 -16.48
N ALA A 201 -0.71 -6.97 -16.55
CA ALA A 201 -2.13 -7.29 -16.48
C ALA A 201 -2.72 -7.05 -15.08
N TYR A 202 -1.93 -7.28 -14.04
CA TYR A 202 -2.32 -6.97 -12.66
C TYR A 202 -2.62 -5.47 -12.49
N ASN A 203 -1.74 -4.62 -13.02
CA ASN A 203 -1.87 -3.16 -12.91
C ASN A 203 -2.89 -2.56 -13.91
N ALA A 204 -2.82 -2.96 -15.19
CA ALA A 204 -3.62 -2.34 -16.26
C ALA A 204 -4.88 -3.12 -16.63
N GLY A 205 -5.01 -4.36 -16.12
CA GLY A 205 -6.04 -5.31 -16.53
C GLY A 205 -5.61 -6.17 -17.73
N ALA A 206 -6.03 -7.44 -17.72
CA ALA A 206 -5.71 -8.41 -18.79
C ALA A 206 -6.20 -7.96 -20.17
N GLY A 207 -7.36 -7.28 -20.23
CA GLY A 207 -7.89 -6.73 -21.49
C GLY A 207 -6.97 -5.69 -22.14
N ALA A 208 -6.29 -4.87 -21.35
CA ALA A 208 -5.33 -3.90 -21.88
C ALA A 208 -4.08 -4.60 -22.47
N VAL A 209 -3.56 -5.62 -21.78
CA VAL A 209 -2.43 -6.43 -22.27
C VAL A 209 -2.79 -7.17 -23.56
N GLN A 210 -3.98 -7.74 -23.61
CA GLN A 210 -4.48 -8.41 -24.81
C GLN A 210 -4.64 -7.43 -25.98
N LYS A 211 -5.28 -6.28 -25.75
CA LYS A 211 -5.49 -5.24 -26.76
C LYS A 211 -4.18 -4.76 -27.40
N HIS A 212 -3.11 -4.67 -26.62
CA HIS A 212 -1.81 -4.18 -27.08
C HIS A 212 -0.84 -5.29 -27.48
N GLY A 213 -1.23 -6.56 -27.37
CA GLY A 213 -0.37 -7.69 -27.66
C GLY A 213 0.89 -7.76 -26.79
N GLY A 214 0.86 -7.16 -25.60
CA GLY A 214 2.01 -7.03 -24.69
C GLY A 214 1.80 -5.98 -23.61
N ILE A 215 2.91 -5.49 -23.01
CA ILE A 215 2.85 -4.43 -22.00
C ILE A 215 2.27 -3.15 -22.63
N PRO A 216 1.11 -2.65 -22.13
CA PRO A 216 0.49 -1.45 -22.68
C PRO A 216 1.45 -0.23 -22.64
N PRO A 217 1.35 0.70 -23.58
CA PRO A 217 2.22 1.89 -23.64
C PRO A 217 1.84 2.95 -22.57
N TYR A 218 1.26 2.53 -21.47
CA TYR A 218 0.93 3.39 -20.34
C TYR A 218 2.16 3.62 -19.47
N ALA A 219 2.53 4.87 -19.22
CA ALA A 219 3.70 5.22 -18.40
C ALA A 219 3.64 4.60 -17.01
N GLU A 220 2.46 4.63 -16.36
CA GLU A 220 2.20 3.99 -15.06
C GLU A 220 2.51 2.49 -15.09
N THR A 221 1.95 1.76 -16.07
CA THR A 221 2.11 0.30 -16.16
C THR A 221 3.55 -0.11 -16.47
N ARG A 222 4.23 0.62 -17.36
CA ARG A 222 5.66 0.36 -17.65
C ARG A 222 6.54 0.58 -16.42
N ALA A 223 6.31 1.67 -15.69
CA ALA A 223 7.04 1.96 -14.44
C ALA A 223 6.73 0.90 -13.37
N TYR A 224 5.48 0.47 -13.27
CA TYR A 224 5.06 -0.58 -12.34
C TYR A 224 5.75 -1.92 -12.63
N VAL A 225 5.72 -2.39 -13.87
CA VAL A 225 6.41 -3.64 -14.28
C VAL A 225 7.90 -3.58 -13.94
N ALA A 226 8.58 -2.49 -14.31
CA ALA A 226 10.00 -2.31 -13.99
C ALA A 226 10.26 -2.32 -12.46
N ARG A 227 9.38 -1.70 -11.67
CA ARG A 227 9.42 -1.70 -10.22
C ARG A 227 9.30 -3.10 -9.64
N VAL A 228 8.26 -3.85 -10.05
CA VAL A 228 8.03 -5.22 -9.55
C VAL A 228 9.19 -6.13 -9.93
N GLN A 229 9.72 -6.06 -11.15
CA GLN A 229 10.86 -6.86 -11.58
C GLN A 229 12.11 -6.57 -10.73
N LEU A 230 12.42 -5.29 -10.50
CA LEU A 230 13.54 -4.88 -9.65
C LEU A 230 13.39 -5.39 -8.21
N LEU A 231 12.22 -5.21 -7.62
CA LEU A 231 11.94 -5.68 -6.26
C LEU A 231 11.97 -7.21 -6.18
N HIS A 232 11.43 -7.91 -7.18
CA HIS A 232 11.46 -9.37 -7.24
C HIS A 232 12.89 -9.91 -7.20
N GLN A 233 13.78 -9.34 -8.02
CA GLN A 233 15.19 -9.71 -8.01
C GLN A 233 15.83 -9.48 -6.64
N ARG A 234 15.61 -8.31 -6.05
CA ARG A 234 16.15 -7.95 -4.73
C ARG A 234 15.65 -8.88 -3.61
N TYR A 235 14.33 -9.22 -3.62
CA TYR A 235 13.78 -10.17 -2.66
C TYR A 235 14.35 -11.57 -2.86
N LYS A 236 14.49 -12.06 -4.10
CA LYS A 236 15.12 -13.37 -4.38
C LYS A 236 16.52 -13.47 -3.80
N GLU A 237 17.36 -12.50 -4.08
CA GLU A 237 18.73 -12.44 -3.58
C GLU A 237 18.76 -12.43 -2.04
N MET A 238 17.96 -11.59 -1.42
CA MET A 238 17.97 -11.40 0.03
C MET A 238 17.38 -12.61 0.78
N LEU A 239 16.29 -13.21 0.29
CA LEU A 239 15.71 -14.41 0.88
C LEU A 239 16.66 -15.60 0.76
N SER A 240 17.29 -15.80 -0.41
CA SER A 240 18.30 -16.85 -0.61
C SER A 240 19.50 -16.67 0.31
N ALA A 241 20.01 -15.45 0.45
CA ALA A 241 21.17 -15.15 1.31
C ALA A 241 20.88 -15.40 2.81
N ARG A 242 19.59 -15.40 3.21
CA ARG A 242 19.17 -15.60 4.60
C ARG A 242 18.54 -16.96 4.87
N GLY A 243 18.42 -17.82 3.86
CA GLY A 243 17.77 -19.14 3.99
C GLY A 243 16.28 -19.07 4.32
N LEU A 244 15.58 -18.04 3.85
CA LEU A 244 14.15 -17.77 4.11
C LEU A 244 13.29 -18.26 2.95
#